data_09df8829befd370a4e45fb0efe7cd97a
#
_entry.id   09df8829befd370a4e45fb0efe7cd97a
#
_cell.length_a   1.000
_cell.length_b   1.000
_cell.length_c   1.000
_cell.angle_alpha   90.00
_cell.angle_beta   90.00
_cell.angle_gamma   90.00
#
_symmetry.space_group_name_H-M   'P 1'
#
loop_
_entity.id
_entity.type
_entity.pdbx_description
1 polymer ?
#
loop_
_entity_poly.entity_id
_entity_poly.type
_entity_poly.pdbx_seq_one_letter_code
_entity_poly.pdbx_strand_id
1 'polypeptide(L)'
;MFLSIKNIPKVYWSSDKSFNFKPKFSTSFFLIFGLIIFGFGEGLLILSTTGNSPWSVLAEGISKNSKLSIGAATFLVSVSVLFLWIFLRQKPGLGTIFNIIIISGMIDVTLYFFDPPSSNILKYLLAIFSVMLVGIGSGIYLIANLGPGPRDGLMTGLTKITNLPIALVRASLEISVVIIGWYLGGTVGVGTLIFAFGIGPCVAFGLFIVNKSFS
;
A
#
# COMPACT_ATOMS: atom_id res chain seq x y z
N MET A 1 -1.52 -0.43 -23.62
CA MET A 1 -0.59 -1.57 -23.50
C MET A 1 -0.20 -1.88 -22.04
N PHE A 2 0.20 -0.91 -21.19
CA PHE A 2 0.55 -1.17 -19.79
C PHE A 2 -0.65 -1.53 -18.88
N LEU A 3 -1.86 -1.06 -19.17
CA LEU A 3 -3.10 -1.40 -18.44
C LEU A 3 -3.58 -2.85 -18.66
N SER A 4 -2.97 -3.59 -19.58
CA SER A 4 -3.35 -4.98 -19.88
C SER A 4 -2.53 -6.03 -19.13
N ILE A 5 -1.71 -5.64 -18.16
CA ILE A 5 -0.92 -6.58 -17.35
C ILE A 5 -1.87 -7.36 -16.43
N LYS A 6 -2.15 -8.61 -16.80
CA LYS A 6 -3.04 -9.51 -16.04
C LYS A 6 -2.29 -10.28 -14.92
N ASN A 7 -0.98 -10.46 -15.07
CA ASN A 7 -0.14 -11.20 -14.14
C ASN A 7 1.08 -10.36 -13.76
N ILE A 8 1.57 -10.50 -12.53
CA ILE A 8 2.80 -9.86 -12.09
C ILE A 8 3.96 -10.45 -12.91
N PRO A 9 4.72 -9.62 -13.65
CA PRO A 9 5.83 -10.10 -14.45
C PRO A 9 6.95 -10.65 -13.55
N LYS A 10 7.71 -11.61 -14.06
CA LYS A 10 8.93 -12.11 -13.41
C LYS A 10 10.14 -11.53 -14.12
N VAL A 11 11.09 -11.03 -13.35
CA VAL A 11 12.38 -10.52 -13.82
C VAL A 11 13.51 -11.30 -13.16
N TYR A 12 14.78 -11.12 -13.60
CA TYR A 12 15.91 -11.91 -13.14
C TYR A 12 16.14 -11.92 -11.61
N TRP A 13 15.70 -10.88 -10.91
CA TRP A 13 15.81 -10.78 -9.45
C TRP A 13 14.53 -11.19 -8.70
N SER A 14 13.44 -11.52 -9.37
CA SER A 14 12.23 -12.04 -8.73
C SER A 14 12.49 -13.36 -8.01
N SER A 15 11.85 -13.57 -6.87
CA SER A 15 11.86 -14.87 -6.20
C SER A 15 10.97 -15.87 -6.95
N ASP A 16 11.45 -17.10 -7.10
CA ASP A 16 10.69 -18.19 -7.74
C ASP A 16 9.48 -18.60 -6.88
N LYS A 17 9.61 -18.47 -5.56
CA LYS A 17 8.60 -18.87 -4.57
C LYS A 17 8.23 -17.69 -3.68
N SER A 18 6.93 -17.47 -3.46
CA SER A 18 6.43 -16.40 -2.57
C SER A 18 6.82 -16.60 -1.09
N PHE A 19 7.12 -17.83 -0.67
CA PHE A 19 7.55 -18.19 0.69
C PHE A 19 9.04 -18.52 0.76
N ASN A 20 9.86 -17.73 0.07
CA ASN A 20 11.31 -17.86 0.14
C ASN A 20 11.85 -17.01 1.32
N PHE A 21 12.37 -17.70 2.35
CA PHE A 21 12.99 -17.05 3.52
C PHE A 21 14.49 -16.80 3.35
N LYS A 22 15.08 -17.24 2.22
CA LYS A 22 16.48 -16.96 1.86
C LYS A 22 16.54 -16.39 0.43
N PRO A 23 15.95 -15.19 0.20
CA PRO A 23 15.96 -14.58 -1.12
C PRO A 23 17.37 -14.12 -1.51
N LYS A 24 17.59 -13.93 -2.81
CA LYS A 24 18.80 -13.28 -3.31
C LYS A 24 18.91 -11.87 -2.75
N PHE A 25 20.14 -11.36 -2.60
CA PHE A 25 20.36 -9.98 -2.13
C PHE A 25 19.62 -8.95 -2.99
N SER A 26 19.68 -9.10 -4.32
CA SER A 26 18.96 -8.22 -5.25
C SER A 26 17.45 -8.22 -5.03
N THR A 27 16.84 -9.40 -4.78
CA THR A 27 15.41 -9.52 -4.49
C THR A 27 15.04 -8.74 -3.22
N SER A 28 15.85 -8.90 -2.16
CA SER A 28 15.64 -8.19 -0.89
C SER A 28 15.83 -6.68 -1.04
N PHE A 29 16.85 -6.27 -1.79
CA PHE A 29 17.12 -4.86 -2.07
C PHE A 29 15.93 -4.19 -2.78
N PHE A 30 15.44 -4.76 -3.88
CA PHE A 30 14.32 -4.20 -4.61
C PHE A 30 13.00 -4.27 -3.82
N LEU A 31 12.79 -5.31 -3.01
CA LEU A 31 11.67 -5.37 -2.08
C LEU A 31 11.68 -4.17 -1.13
N ILE A 32 12.78 -3.98 -0.40
CA ILE A 32 12.92 -2.91 0.60
C ILE A 32 12.79 -1.54 -0.08
N PHE A 33 13.49 -1.35 -1.20
CA PHE A 33 13.43 -0.10 -1.96
C PHE A 33 12.01 0.24 -2.44
N GLY A 34 11.27 -0.73 -2.98
CA GLY A 34 9.88 -0.54 -3.38
C GLY A 34 8.98 -0.19 -2.20
N LEU A 35 9.17 -0.84 -1.04
CA LEU A 35 8.40 -0.55 0.17
C LEU A 35 8.72 0.82 0.78
N ILE A 36 9.97 1.28 0.69
CA ILE A 36 10.37 2.63 1.09
C ILE A 36 9.65 3.67 0.22
N ILE A 37 9.69 3.51 -1.12
CA ILE A 37 8.99 4.41 -2.04
C ILE A 37 7.49 4.41 -1.78
N PHE A 38 6.90 3.24 -1.54
CA PHE A 38 5.49 3.12 -1.20
C PHE A 38 5.14 3.90 0.08
N GLY A 39 5.85 3.63 1.17
CA GLY A 39 5.61 4.27 2.47
C GLY A 39 5.85 5.78 2.43
N PHE A 40 6.88 6.23 1.71
CA PHE A 40 7.13 7.64 1.45
C PHE A 40 5.97 8.29 0.69
N GLY A 41 5.48 7.65 -0.37
CA GLY A 41 4.30 8.12 -1.11
C GLY A 41 3.05 8.22 -0.24
N GLU A 42 2.78 7.23 0.63
CA GLU A 42 1.66 7.29 1.59
C GLU A 42 1.82 8.48 2.57
N GLY A 43 3.03 8.68 3.10
CA GLY A 43 3.33 9.83 3.97
C GLY A 43 3.11 11.17 3.27
N LEU A 44 3.56 11.32 2.02
CA LEU A 44 3.33 12.53 1.23
C LEU A 44 1.85 12.75 0.92
N LEU A 45 1.07 11.69 0.70
CA LEU A 45 -0.37 11.81 0.50
C LEU A 45 -1.05 12.36 1.76
N ILE A 46 -0.66 11.89 2.94
CA ILE A 46 -1.14 12.42 4.22
C ILE A 46 -0.75 13.91 4.37
N LEU A 47 0.50 14.28 4.06
CA LEU A 47 0.97 15.67 4.08
C LEU A 47 0.22 16.57 3.10
N SER A 48 -0.32 16.04 2.02
CA SER A 48 -1.11 16.81 1.07
C SER A 48 -2.37 17.42 1.70
N THR A 49 -2.86 16.83 2.78
CA THR A 49 -4.09 17.22 3.49
C THR A 49 -5.36 17.27 2.63
N THR A 50 -5.32 16.67 1.43
CA THR A 50 -6.43 16.66 0.47
C THR A 50 -7.33 15.44 0.60
N GLY A 51 -6.96 14.50 1.45
CA GLY A 51 -7.59 13.19 1.66
C GLY A 51 -6.61 12.05 1.46
N ASN A 52 -6.75 10.99 2.23
CA ASN A 52 -5.79 9.89 2.33
C ASN A 52 -6.26 8.65 1.57
N SER A 53 -5.36 7.67 1.41
CA SER A 53 -5.74 6.34 0.92
C SER A 53 -6.71 5.67 1.92
N PRO A 54 -7.58 4.76 1.49
CA PRO A 54 -8.62 4.15 2.34
C PRO A 54 -8.11 3.67 3.71
N TRP A 55 -7.01 2.94 3.72
CA TRP A 55 -6.43 2.39 4.94
C TRP A 55 -5.70 3.45 5.78
N SER A 56 -5.16 4.49 5.15
CA SER A 56 -4.55 5.62 5.85
C SER A 56 -5.61 6.54 6.45
N VAL A 57 -6.83 6.61 5.88
CA VAL A 57 -7.98 7.25 6.54
C VAL A 57 -8.30 6.56 7.86
N LEU A 58 -8.33 5.21 7.87
CA LEU A 58 -8.55 4.44 9.10
C LEU A 58 -7.42 4.64 10.12
N ALA A 59 -6.17 4.56 9.67
CA ALA A 59 -5.01 4.74 10.55
C ALA A 59 -4.95 6.16 11.15
N GLU A 60 -5.22 7.19 10.35
CA GLU A 60 -5.32 8.58 10.83
C GLU A 60 -6.47 8.75 11.84
N GLY A 61 -7.64 8.15 11.57
CA GLY A 61 -8.77 8.17 12.50
C GLY A 61 -8.41 7.54 13.84
N ILE A 62 -7.72 6.40 13.85
CA ILE A 62 -7.21 5.75 15.07
C ILE A 62 -6.19 6.66 15.78
N SER A 63 -5.24 7.22 15.05
CA SER A 63 -4.23 8.14 15.57
C SER A 63 -4.86 9.33 16.29
N LYS A 64 -5.88 9.97 15.71
CA LYS A 64 -6.58 11.11 16.31
C LYS A 64 -7.32 10.80 17.62
N ASN A 65 -7.72 9.53 17.81
CA ASN A 65 -8.41 9.07 19.03
C ASN A 65 -7.48 8.32 20.00
N SER A 66 -6.19 8.27 19.71
CA SER A 66 -5.18 7.61 20.55
C SER A 66 -3.94 8.49 20.68
N LYS A 67 -2.96 8.04 21.45
CA LYS A 67 -1.63 8.71 21.52
C LYS A 67 -0.63 8.16 20.50
N LEU A 68 -1.10 7.43 19.51
CA LEU A 68 -0.25 6.79 18.50
C LEU A 68 0.04 7.74 17.34
N SER A 69 1.22 7.63 16.75
CA SER A 69 1.50 8.23 15.43
C SER A 69 0.66 7.55 14.34
N ILE A 70 0.54 8.19 13.18
CA ILE A 70 -0.20 7.59 12.05
C ILE A 70 0.51 6.31 11.56
N GLY A 71 1.85 6.29 11.55
CA GLY A 71 2.60 5.09 11.22
C GLY A 71 2.39 3.97 12.25
N ALA A 72 2.42 4.26 13.55
CA ALA A 72 2.11 3.27 14.58
C ALA A 72 0.67 2.74 14.47
N ALA A 73 -0.31 3.59 14.17
CA ALA A 73 -1.68 3.16 13.88
C ALA A 73 -1.75 2.27 12.62
N THR A 74 -1.02 2.63 11.55
CA THR A 74 -0.89 1.81 10.33
C THR A 74 -0.29 0.44 10.62
N PHE A 75 0.75 0.39 11.47
CA PHE A 75 1.34 -0.86 11.93
C PHE A 75 0.31 -1.75 12.64
N LEU A 76 -0.41 -1.20 13.62
CA LEU A 76 -1.43 -1.95 14.37
C LEU A 76 -2.57 -2.45 13.48
N VAL A 77 -3.08 -1.62 12.58
CA VAL A 77 -4.08 -2.03 11.59
C VAL A 77 -3.56 -3.18 10.74
N SER A 78 -2.33 -3.11 10.26
CA SER A 78 -1.72 -4.16 9.43
C SER A 78 -1.52 -5.47 10.20
N VAL A 79 -1.12 -5.40 11.46
CA VAL A 79 -1.01 -6.57 12.35
C VAL A 79 -2.40 -7.17 12.62
N SER A 80 -3.41 -6.34 12.88
CA SER A 80 -4.80 -6.80 13.07
C SER A 80 -5.32 -7.53 11.84
N VAL A 81 -5.02 -7.02 10.64
CA VAL A 81 -5.35 -7.69 9.37
C VAL A 81 -4.63 -9.04 9.25
N LEU A 82 -3.38 -9.15 9.69
CA LEU A 82 -2.66 -10.42 9.73
C LEU A 82 -3.31 -11.46 10.66
N PHE A 83 -3.88 -11.04 11.80
CA PHE A 83 -4.65 -11.95 12.64
C PHE A 83 -5.87 -12.53 11.91
N LEU A 84 -6.54 -11.73 11.07
CA LEU A 84 -7.64 -12.23 10.24
C LEU A 84 -7.17 -13.28 9.22
N TRP A 85 -5.89 -13.25 8.79
CA TRP A 85 -5.35 -14.25 7.87
C TRP A 85 -5.36 -15.67 8.45
N ILE A 86 -5.31 -15.82 9.77
CA ILE A 86 -5.38 -17.11 10.44
C ILE A 86 -6.69 -17.81 10.05
N PHE A 87 -7.81 -17.09 10.13
CA PHE A 87 -9.13 -17.59 9.74
C PHE A 87 -9.26 -17.81 8.24
N LEU A 88 -8.56 -17.00 7.44
CA LEU A 88 -8.55 -17.08 5.99
C LEU A 88 -7.54 -18.10 5.44
N ARG A 89 -6.79 -18.79 6.33
CA ARG A 89 -5.74 -19.74 5.97
C ARG A 89 -4.70 -19.16 4.99
N GLN A 90 -4.44 -17.85 5.08
CA GLN A 90 -3.38 -17.20 4.33
C GLN A 90 -2.06 -17.32 5.09
N LYS A 91 -0.94 -17.41 4.34
CA LYS A 91 0.40 -17.51 4.95
C LYS A 91 1.18 -16.23 4.66
N PRO A 92 1.74 -15.54 5.69
CA PRO A 92 2.59 -14.37 5.48
C PRO A 92 3.96 -14.79 4.93
N GLY A 93 4.45 -14.06 3.95
CA GLY A 93 5.83 -14.16 3.46
C GLY A 93 6.74 -13.07 4.05
N LEU A 94 8.03 -13.07 3.69
CA LEU A 94 8.95 -12.00 4.09
C LEU A 94 8.47 -10.63 3.61
N GLY A 95 7.96 -10.55 2.38
CA GLY A 95 7.41 -9.31 1.84
C GLY A 95 6.23 -8.78 2.67
N THR A 96 5.41 -9.65 3.24
CA THR A 96 4.30 -9.26 4.12
C THR A 96 4.82 -8.61 5.41
N ILE A 97 5.85 -9.19 6.03
CA ILE A 97 6.44 -8.68 7.27
C ILE A 97 7.13 -7.34 7.03
N PHE A 98 7.98 -7.27 5.99
CA PHE A 98 8.65 -6.02 5.63
C PHE A 98 7.68 -4.92 5.20
N ASN A 99 6.57 -5.26 4.54
CA ASN A 99 5.52 -4.31 4.17
C ASN A 99 4.96 -3.60 5.41
N ILE A 100 4.62 -4.35 6.46
CA ILE A 100 4.10 -3.79 7.71
C ILE A 100 5.11 -2.83 8.35
N ILE A 101 6.36 -3.26 8.50
CA ILE A 101 7.38 -2.51 9.23
C ILE A 101 7.82 -1.28 8.45
N ILE A 102 8.16 -1.45 7.16
CA ILE A 102 8.77 -0.39 6.36
C ILE A 102 7.75 0.68 6.00
N ILE A 103 6.54 0.31 5.57
CA ILE A 103 5.53 1.31 5.18
C ILE A 103 5.12 2.14 6.39
N SER A 104 4.83 1.52 7.53
CA SER A 104 4.45 2.26 8.74
C SER A 104 5.59 3.16 9.25
N GLY A 105 6.81 2.67 9.27
CA GLY A 105 7.97 3.48 9.64
C GLY A 105 8.22 4.65 8.68
N MET A 106 8.11 4.41 7.37
CA MET A 106 8.30 5.47 6.36
C MET A 106 7.22 6.54 6.40
N ILE A 107 5.98 6.20 6.76
CA ILE A 107 4.93 7.20 7.00
C ILE A 107 5.37 8.16 8.12
N ASP A 108 5.78 7.64 9.27
CA ASP A 108 6.21 8.48 10.39
C ASP A 108 7.47 9.29 10.08
N VAL A 109 8.45 8.68 9.42
CA VAL A 109 9.66 9.37 8.94
C VAL A 109 9.29 10.53 8.02
N THR A 110 8.39 10.31 7.07
CA THR A 110 7.95 11.35 6.14
C THR A 110 7.24 12.50 6.87
N LEU A 111 6.33 12.18 7.79
CA LEU A 111 5.60 13.16 8.57
C LEU A 111 6.49 13.94 9.55
N TYR A 112 7.62 13.37 9.97
CA TYR A 112 8.58 14.01 10.84
C TYR A 112 9.48 15.01 10.10
N PHE A 113 9.90 14.70 8.87
CA PHE A 113 10.87 15.51 8.13
C PHE A 113 10.25 16.54 7.18
N PHE A 114 8.98 16.42 6.84
CA PHE A 114 8.32 17.30 5.86
C PHE A 114 7.08 17.94 6.45
N ASP A 115 6.85 19.20 6.07
CA ASP A 115 5.66 19.97 6.45
C ASP A 115 4.62 20.00 5.31
N PRO A 116 3.32 20.11 5.64
CA PRO A 116 2.26 20.27 4.65
C PRO A 116 2.47 21.52 3.78
N PRO A 117 2.25 21.46 2.46
CA PRO A 117 2.34 22.62 1.59
C PRO A 117 1.31 23.70 1.97
N SER A 118 1.69 24.98 1.91
CA SER A 118 0.80 26.11 2.18
C SER A 118 -0.20 26.37 1.04
N SER A 119 0.21 26.16 -0.21
CA SER A 119 -0.62 26.42 -1.39
C SER A 119 -1.54 25.23 -1.71
N ASN A 120 -2.83 25.51 -1.98
CA ASN A 120 -3.77 24.47 -2.39
C ASN A 120 -3.35 23.77 -3.69
N ILE A 121 -2.77 24.49 -4.64
CA ILE A 121 -2.27 23.90 -5.90
C ILE A 121 -1.18 22.88 -5.58
N LEU A 122 -0.22 23.21 -4.73
CA LEU A 122 0.85 22.30 -4.32
C LEU A 122 0.31 21.09 -3.58
N LYS A 123 -0.75 21.22 -2.77
CA LYS A 123 -1.40 20.09 -2.10
C LYS A 123 -1.94 19.07 -3.08
N TYR A 124 -2.66 19.51 -4.12
CA TYR A 124 -3.19 18.59 -5.14
C TYR A 124 -2.09 17.99 -6.03
N LEU A 125 -1.07 18.76 -6.39
CA LEU A 125 0.08 18.25 -7.12
C LEU A 125 0.83 17.19 -6.29
N LEU A 126 1.00 17.45 -4.99
CA LEU A 126 1.60 16.50 -4.07
C LEU A 126 0.77 15.21 -3.97
N ALA A 127 -0.55 15.30 -3.91
CA ALA A 127 -1.43 14.12 -3.88
C ALA A 127 -1.28 13.27 -5.15
N ILE A 128 -1.27 13.89 -6.33
CA ILE A 128 -1.06 13.18 -7.61
C ILE A 128 0.31 12.50 -7.63
N PHE A 129 1.37 13.24 -7.26
CA PHE A 129 2.73 12.71 -7.19
C PHE A 129 2.83 11.54 -6.19
N SER A 130 2.20 11.66 -5.05
CA SER A 130 2.14 10.61 -4.02
C SER A 130 1.53 9.32 -4.55
N VAL A 131 0.39 9.39 -5.25
CA VAL A 131 -0.27 8.21 -5.84
C VAL A 131 0.63 7.55 -6.89
N MET A 132 1.37 8.33 -7.68
CA MET A 132 2.35 7.79 -8.63
C MET A 132 3.48 7.03 -7.90
N LEU A 133 4.04 7.61 -6.81
CA LEU A 133 5.06 6.95 -6.01
C LEU A 133 4.56 5.65 -5.37
N VAL A 134 3.36 5.68 -4.77
CA VAL A 134 2.74 4.46 -4.20
C VAL A 134 2.57 3.39 -5.28
N GLY A 135 2.13 3.77 -6.48
CA GLY A 135 1.98 2.85 -7.61
C GLY A 135 3.31 2.25 -8.07
N ILE A 136 4.35 3.06 -8.24
CA ILE A 136 5.69 2.61 -8.64
C ILE A 136 6.29 1.70 -7.55
N GLY A 137 6.25 2.13 -6.28
CA GLY A 137 6.70 1.33 -5.15
C GLY A 137 5.99 -0.01 -5.06
N SER A 138 4.66 -0.02 -5.30
CA SER A 138 3.86 -1.25 -5.39
C SER A 138 4.35 -2.16 -6.52
N GLY A 139 4.60 -1.62 -7.71
CA GLY A 139 5.12 -2.39 -8.85
C GLY A 139 6.44 -3.08 -8.52
N ILE A 140 7.37 -2.35 -7.88
CA ILE A 140 8.68 -2.88 -7.50
C ILE A 140 8.53 -4.01 -6.46
N TYR A 141 7.82 -3.79 -5.34
CA TYR A 141 7.75 -4.81 -4.29
C TYR A 141 6.96 -6.05 -4.70
N LEU A 142 5.93 -5.90 -5.53
CA LEU A 142 5.14 -7.04 -6.03
C LEU A 142 5.96 -7.97 -6.92
N ILE A 143 6.85 -7.42 -7.76
CA ILE A 143 7.75 -8.19 -8.62
C ILE A 143 8.77 -9.00 -7.81
N ALA A 144 9.13 -8.55 -6.60
CA ALA A 144 10.00 -9.33 -5.71
C ALA A 144 9.42 -10.71 -5.36
N ASN A 145 8.09 -10.87 -5.41
CA ASN A 145 7.37 -12.12 -5.18
C ASN A 145 7.77 -12.82 -3.85
N LEU A 146 7.79 -12.05 -2.76
CA LEU A 146 8.11 -12.55 -1.40
C LEU A 146 6.90 -12.52 -0.45
N GLY A 147 5.71 -12.56 -1.00
CA GLY A 147 4.43 -12.52 -0.31
C GLY A 147 3.69 -11.20 -0.52
N PRO A 148 2.35 -11.24 -0.52
CA PRO A 148 1.52 -10.06 -0.69
C PRO A 148 1.53 -9.19 0.56
N GLY A 149 1.16 -7.91 0.40
CA GLY A 149 0.88 -7.04 1.54
C GLY A 149 -0.31 -7.55 2.37
N PRO A 150 -0.42 -7.13 3.65
CA PRO A 150 -1.50 -7.58 4.53
C PRO A 150 -2.90 -7.38 3.94
N ARG A 151 -3.13 -6.23 3.33
CA ARG A 151 -4.40 -5.84 2.69
C ARG A 151 -4.73 -6.73 1.49
N ASP A 152 -3.73 -6.99 0.64
CA ASP A 152 -3.89 -7.81 -0.57
C ASP A 152 -4.20 -9.27 -0.22
N GLY A 153 -3.55 -9.81 0.81
CA GLY A 153 -3.83 -11.14 1.30
C GLY A 153 -5.19 -11.27 1.97
N LEU A 154 -5.68 -10.22 2.65
CA LEU A 154 -7.05 -10.16 3.16
C LEU A 154 -8.05 -10.25 2.01
N MET A 155 -7.86 -9.43 0.97
CA MET A 155 -8.73 -9.42 -0.21
C MET A 155 -8.75 -10.78 -0.91
N THR A 156 -7.57 -11.37 -1.15
CA THR A 156 -7.48 -12.68 -1.80
C THR A 156 -8.05 -13.81 -0.93
N GLY A 157 -7.86 -13.75 0.37
CA GLY A 157 -8.44 -14.70 1.32
C GLY A 157 -9.96 -14.66 1.34
N LEU A 158 -10.54 -13.46 1.44
CA LEU A 158 -11.99 -13.28 1.39
C LEU A 158 -12.58 -13.69 0.05
N THR A 159 -11.95 -13.36 -1.06
CA THR A 159 -12.36 -13.81 -2.40
C THR A 159 -12.48 -15.33 -2.47
N LYS A 160 -11.53 -16.08 -1.90
CA LYS A 160 -11.56 -17.55 -1.88
C LYS A 160 -12.68 -18.13 -1.04
N ILE A 161 -13.04 -17.50 0.07
CA ILE A 161 -14.10 -18.00 0.97
C ILE A 161 -15.49 -17.62 0.47
N THR A 162 -15.63 -16.39 -0.04
CA THR A 162 -16.94 -15.87 -0.45
C THR A 162 -17.30 -16.22 -1.89
N ASN A 163 -16.32 -16.65 -2.71
CA ASN A 163 -16.45 -16.82 -4.16
C ASN A 163 -16.91 -15.56 -4.92
N LEU A 164 -16.79 -14.38 -4.28
CA LEU A 164 -17.10 -13.09 -4.91
C LEU A 164 -15.93 -12.60 -5.79
N PRO A 165 -16.21 -11.81 -6.83
CA PRO A 165 -15.17 -11.18 -7.62
C PRO A 165 -14.24 -10.32 -6.74
N ILE A 166 -12.92 -10.40 -6.97
CA ILE A 166 -11.93 -9.67 -6.17
C ILE A 166 -12.17 -8.15 -6.18
N ALA A 167 -12.68 -7.61 -7.28
CA ALA A 167 -13.01 -6.18 -7.38
C ALA A 167 -14.13 -5.78 -6.39
N LEU A 168 -15.14 -6.62 -6.21
CA LEU A 168 -16.23 -6.39 -5.27
C LEU A 168 -15.72 -6.48 -3.82
N VAL A 169 -14.92 -7.51 -3.51
CA VAL A 169 -14.31 -7.69 -2.17
C VAL A 169 -13.43 -6.49 -1.83
N ARG A 170 -12.59 -6.05 -2.77
CA ARG A 170 -11.73 -4.88 -2.62
C ARG A 170 -12.56 -3.62 -2.37
N ALA A 171 -13.53 -3.33 -3.23
CA ALA A 171 -14.38 -2.15 -3.10
C ALA A 171 -15.13 -2.15 -1.75
N SER A 172 -15.70 -3.28 -1.33
CA SER A 172 -16.40 -3.40 -0.05
C SER A 172 -15.48 -3.13 1.14
N LEU A 173 -14.26 -3.69 1.14
CA LEU A 173 -13.29 -3.45 2.19
C LEU A 173 -12.82 -1.99 2.22
N GLU A 174 -12.46 -1.43 1.07
CA GLU A 174 -11.99 -0.05 0.98
C GLU A 174 -13.06 0.95 1.41
N ILE A 175 -14.32 0.74 1.01
CA ILE A 175 -15.45 1.57 1.46
C ILE A 175 -15.65 1.43 2.97
N SER A 176 -15.62 0.21 3.50
CA SER A 176 -15.81 -0.02 4.94
C SER A 176 -14.75 0.68 5.79
N VAL A 177 -13.46 0.55 5.41
CA VAL A 177 -12.37 1.18 6.17
C VAL A 177 -12.38 2.72 6.03
N VAL A 178 -12.82 3.25 4.89
CA VAL A 178 -13.01 4.70 4.71
C VAL A 178 -14.12 5.21 5.62
N ILE A 179 -15.28 4.53 5.65
CA ILE A 179 -16.42 4.95 6.50
C ILE A 179 -16.01 4.93 7.97
N ILE A 180 -15.39 3.83 8.44
CA ILE A 180 -14.95 3.70 9.84
C ILE A 180 -13.90 4.76 10.16
N GLY A 181 -12.88 4.92 9.30
CA GLY A 181 -11.81 5.88 9.50
C GLY A 181 -12.32 7.32 9.48
N TRP A 182 -13.26 7.67 8.60
CA TRP A 182 -13.90 8.98 8.55
C TRP A 182 -14.71 9.26 9.81
N TYR A 183 -15.49 8.30 10.29
CA TYR A 183 -16.22 8.40 11.55
C TYR A 183 -15.28 8.67 12.74
N LEU A 184 -14.08 8.10 12.71
CA LEU A 184 -13.02 8.35 13.70
C LEU A 184 -12.26 9.68 13.46
N GLY A 185 -12.64 10.48 12.47
CA GLY A 185 -12.02 11.76 12.16
C GLY A 185 -10.88 11.71 11.15
N GLY A 186 -10.67 10.58 10.46
CA GLY A 186 -9.72 10.48 9.36
C GLY A 186 -10.10 11.37 8.18
N THR A 187 -9.12 11.89 7.47
CA THR A 187 -9.30 12.87 6.39
C THR A 187 -9.70 12.21 5.08
N VAL A 188 -10.93 12.42 4.64
CA VAL A 188 -11.47 12.02 3.34
C VAL A 188 -11.64 13.25 2.46
N GLY A 189 -11.27 13.17 1.19
CA GLY A 189 -11.41 14.30 0.27
C GLY A 189 -11.02 13.94 -1.16
N VAL A 190 -10.67 14.97 -1.95
CA VAL A 190 -10.29 14.80 -3.36
C VAL A 190 -9.06 13.88 -3.51
N GLY A 191 -8.09 13.95 -2.58
CA GLY A 191 -6.94 13.04 -2.56
C GLY A 191 -7.35 11.58 -2.44
N THR A 192 -8.39 11.27 -1.67
CA THR A 192 -8.94 9.91 -1.56
C THR A 192 -9.49 9.42 -2.91
N LEU A 193 -10.17 10.29 -3.65
CA LEU A 193 -10.68 9.98 -5.00
C LEU A 193 -9.51 9.80 -6.00
N ILE A 194 -8.52 10.71 -5.96
CA ILE A 194 -7.31 10.60 -6.80
C ILE A 194 -6.63 9.25 -6.53
N PHE A 195 -6.50 8.84 -5.27
CA PHE A 195 -5.95 7.54 -4.91
C PHE A 195 -6.82 6.39 -5.44
N ALA A 196 -8.11 6.39 -5.16
CA ALA A 196 -9.02 5.31 -5.52
C ALA A 196 -9.04 5.01 -7.03
N PHE A 197 -9.04 6.06 -7.87
CA PHE A 197 -9.03 5.91 -9.32
C PHE A 197 -7.62 5.82 -9.93
N GLY A 198 -6.64 6.45 -9.31
CA GLY A 198 -5.26 6.55 -9.82
C GLY A 198 -4.36 5.38 -9.47
N ILE A 199 -4.58 4.71 -8.31
CA ILE A 199 -3.63 3.70 -7.84
C ILE A 199 -3.52 2.50 -8.78
N GLY A 200 -4.61 2.02 -9.35
CA GLY A 200 -4.60 0.90 -10.30
C GLY A 200 -3.72 1.15 -11.53
N PRO A 201 -3.97 2.22 -12.30
CA PRO A 201 -3.11 2.64 -13.40
C PRO A 201 -1.64 2.87 -13.00
N CYS A 202 -1.38 3.49 -11.83
CA CYS A 202 -0.03 3.75 -11.36
C CYS A 202 0.73 2.46 -11.00
N VAL A 203 0.07 1.47 -10.38
CA VAL A 203 0.66 0.15 -10.13
C VAL A 203 0.97 -0.56 -11.45
N ALA A 204 0.04 -0.55 -12.41
CA ALA A 204 0.27 -1.14 -13.73
C ALA A 204 1.46 -0.47 -14.44
N PHE A 205 1.60 0.84 -14.33
CA PHE A 205 2.73 1.59 -14.86
C PHE A 205 4.05 1.21 -14.17
N GLY A 206 4.06 1.08 -12.83
CA GLY A 206 5.21 0.62 -12.06
C GLY A 206 5.66 -0.79 -12.50
N LEU A 207 4.72 -1.74 -12.61
CA LEU A 207 4.99 -3.08 -13.12
C LEU A 207 5.59 -3.04 -14.55
N PHE A 208 5.05 -2.20 -15.42
CA PHE A 208 5.53 -2.06 -16.80
C PHE A 208 6.96 -1.53 -16.85
N ILE A 209 7.27 -0.44 -16.11
CA ILE A 209 8.63 0.13 -16.06
C ILE A 209 9.63 -0.91 -15.59
N VAL A 210 9.36 -1.57 -14.45
CA VAL A 210 10.27 -2.54 -13.89
C VAL A 210 10.48 -3.71 -14.84
N ASN A 211 9.41 -4.22 -15.43
CA ASN A 211 9.53 -5.30 -16.41
C ASN A 211 10.39 -4.89 -17.60
N LYS A 212 10.18 -3.68 -18.15
CA LYS A 212 10.96 -3.18 -19.29
C LYS A 212 12.44 -2.95 -18.97
N SER A 213 12.74 -2.56 -17.72
CA SER A 213 14.13 -2.24 -17.31
C SER A 213 14.94 -3.47 -16.90
N PHE A 214 14.29 -4.59 -16.53
CA PHE A 214 14.95 -5.74 -15.93
C PHE A 214 14.57 -7.10 -16.57
N SER A 215 13.85 -7.09 -17.70
CA SER A 215 13.55 -8.29 -18.51
C SER A 215 14.77 -8.78 -19.26
#